data_7e03fecd77fe0548615b2710e3492c22
#
_entry.id   7e03fecd77fe0548615b2710e3492c22
#
_cell.length_a   1.000
_cell.length_b   1.000
_cell.length_c   1.000
_cell.angle_alpha   90.00
_cell.angle_beta   90.00
_cell.angle_gamma   90.00
#
_symmetry.space_group_name_H-M   'P 1'
#
loop_
_entity.id
_entity.type
_entity.pdbx_description
1 polymer ?
#
loop_
_entity_poly.entity_id
_entity_poly.type
_entity_poly.pdbx_seq_one_letter_code
_entity_poly.pdbx_strand_id
1 'polypeptide(L)'
;ISGIALFVAVPIGLMIAIYLSEYARPALRRVVKPVLEVLAGIPTVVYGYFAALTVAPVIREVGAALGLDVASESALGAGLVMGVMIIPFVSSLSDDVINAVPRAMREGSYGLGDTKSETIKRVILPAALPGIVGGVLLAASRAIGVSDS
;
A
#
# COMPACT_ATOMS: atom_id res chain seq x y z
N ILE A 1 -5.19 12.48 9.86
CA ILE A 1 -5.49 11.03 9.74
C ILE A 1 -5.13 10.54 8.34
N SER A 2 -5.66 11.14 7.30
CA SER A 2 -5.36 10.74 5.91
C SER A 2 -3.87 10.85 5.57
N GLY A 3 -3.18 11.88 6.05
CA GLY A 3 -1.75 12.05 5.85
C GLY A 3 -0.93 10.92 6.49
N ILE A 4 -1.28 10.53 7.70
CA ILE A 4 -0.64 9.40 8.40
C ILE A 4 -0.92 8.10 7.65
N ALA A 5 -2.16 7.88 7.23
CA ALA A 5 -2.55 6.69 6.48
C ALA A 5 -1.74 6.55 5.18
N LEU A 6 -1.62 7.62 4.41
CA LEU A 6 -0.85 7.63 3.17
C LEU A 6 0.65 7.46 3.41
N PHE A 7 1.19 8.10 4.45
CA PHE A 7 2.59 7.97 4.81
C PHE A 7 2.97 6.52 5.13
N VAL A 8 2.05 5.77 5.72
CA VAL A 8 2.25 4.34 6.01
C VAL A 8 1.96 3.49 4.77
N ALA A 9 0.84 3.73 4.10
CA ALA A 9 0.35 2.87 3.02
C ALA A 9 1.20 2.95 1.75
N VAL A 10 1.62 4.14 1.34
CA VAL A 10 2.30 4.32 0.05
C VAL A 10 3.67 3.64 0.04
N PRO A 11 4.59 3.86 1.01
CA PRO A 11 5.87 3.17 1.01
C PRO A 11 5.73 1.66 1.11
N ILE A 12 4.91 1.17 2.02
CA ILE A 12 4.71 -0.27 2.24
C ILE A 12 4.04 -0.90 1.03
N GLY A 13 3.01 -0.27 0.50
CA GLY A 13 2.29 -0.75 -0.69
C GLY A 13 3.18 -0.84 -1.92
N LEU A 14 4.04 0.16 -2.14
CA LEU A 14 5.01 0.15 -3.24
C LEU A 14 6.05 -0.95 -3.06
N MET A 15 6.56 -1.16 -1.85
CA MET A 15 7.51 -2.23 -1.57
C MET A 15 6.89 -3.61 -1.84
N ILE A 16 5.64 -3.83 -1.42
CA ILE A 16 4.91 -5.06 -1.70
C ILE A 16 4.71 -5.24 -3.21
N ALA A 17 4.31 -4.19 -3.92
CA ALA A 17 4.09 -4.23 -5.36
C ALA A 17 5.37 -4.57 -6.13
N ILE A 18 6.49 -3.96 -5.76
CA ILE A 18 7.79 -4.24 -6.38
C ILE A 18 8.20 -5.69 -6.11
N TYR A 19 8.05 -6.16 -4.88
CA TYR A 19 8.35 -7.54 -4.53
C TYR A 19 7.51 -8.53 -5.35
N LEU A 20 6.20 -8.35 -5.38
CA LEU A 20 5.28 -9.23 -6.11
C LEU A 20 5.56 -9.23 -7.61
N SER A 21 5.83 -8.05 -8.17
CA SER A 21 6.02 -7.86 -9.59
C SER A 21 7.34 -8.41 -10.09
N GLU A 22 8.44 -8.23 -9.31
CA GLU A 22 9.79 -8.45 -9.78
C GLU A 22 10.52 -9.62 -9.09
N TYR A 23 10.19 -9.92 -7.83
CA TYR A 23 10.93 -10.89 -7.01
C TYR A 23 10.12 -12.11 -6.61
N ALA A 24 8.79 -12.01 -6.53
CA ALA A 24 7.96 -13.12 -6.09
C ALA A 24 7.92 -14.26 -7.11
N ARG A 25 7.87 -15.48 -6.59
CA ARG A 25 7.67 -16.66 -7.43
C ARG A 25 6.26 -16.60 -8.04
N PRO A 26 6.06 -17.15 -9.27
CA PRO A 26 4.74 -17.16 -9.89
C PRO A 26 3.66 -17.83 -9.03
N ALA A 27 4.01 -18.86 -8.27
CA ALA A 27 3.08 -19.53 -7.37
C ALA A 27 2.62 -18.61 -6.22
N LEU A 28 3.55 -17.88 -5.59
CA LEU A 28 3.25 -16.93 -4.53
C LEU A 28 2.40 -15.78 -5.04
N ARG A 29 2.76 -15.21 -6.19
CA ARG A 29 1.99 -14.14 -6.82
C ARG A 29 0.57 -14.58 -7.14
N ARG A 30 0.39 -15.80 -7.61
CA ARG A 30 -0.91 -16.36 -7.98
C ARG A 30 -1.86 -16.47 -6.79
N VAL A 31 -1.33 -16.59 -5.56
CA VAL A 31 -2.10 -16.65 -4.32
C VAL A 31 -2.28 -15.25 -3.73
N VAL A 32 -1.21 -14.47 -3.65
CA VAL A 32 -1.19 -13.17 -2.95
C VAL A 32 -1.96 -12.10 -3.73
N LYS A 33 -1.83 -12.06 -5.04
CA LYS A 33 -2.49 -11.04 -5.87
C LYS A 33 -4.02 -11.05 -5.73
N PRO A 34 -4.72 -12.20 -5.85
CA PRO A 34 -6.16 -12.26 -5.60
C PRO A 34 -6.53 -11.87 -4.17
N VAL A 35 -5.73 -12.22 -3.18
CA VAL A 35 -5.95 -11.84 -1.78
C VAL A 35 -5.92 -10.32 -1.62
N LEU A 36 -4.93 -9.64 -2.23
CA LEU A 36 -4.84 -8.17 -2.20
C LEU A 36 -6.05 -7.52 -2.87
N GLU A 37 -6.50 -8.05 -4.00
CA GLU A 37 -7.67 -7.55 -4.73
C GLU A 37 -8.95 -7.69 -3.90
N VAL A 38 -9.13 -8.80 -3.23
CA VAL A 38 -10.28 -9.02 -2.34
C VAL A 38 -10.23 -8.04 -1.16
N LEU A 39 -9.06 -7.88 -0.53
CA LEU A 39 -8.88 -6.94 0.58
C LEU A 39 -9.14 -5.49 0.14
N ALA A 40 -8.69 -5.11 -1.04
CA ALA A 40 -8.94 -3.78 -1.59
C ALA A 40 -10.42 -3.54 -1.88
N GLY A 41 -11.16 -4.59 -2.18
CA GLY A 41 -12.60 -4.53 -2.47
C GLY A 41 -13.52 -4.54 -1.24
N ILE A 42 -12.98 -4.75 -0.03
CA ILE A 42 -13.80 -4.75 1.19
C ILE A 42 -14.36 -3.35 1.42
N PRO A 43 -15.67 -3.20 1.73
CA PRO A 43 -16.26 -1.90 2.02
C PRO A 43 -15.58 -1.20 3.21
N THR A 44 -15.37 0.11 3.07
CA THR A 44 -14.71 0.93 4.08
C THR A 44 -15.43 0.89 5.44
N VAL A 45 -16.74 0.71 5.43
CA VAL A 45 -17.56 0.58 6.66
C VAL A 45 -17.13 -0.63 7.49
N VAL A 46 -16.81 -1.76 6.86
CA VAL A 46 -16.35 -2.97 7.56
C VAL A 46 -15.02 -2.71 8.26
N TYR A 47 -14.09 -2.05 7.59
CA TYR A 47 -12.81 -1.66 8.20
C TYR A 47 -12.99 -0.68 9.35
N GLY A 48 -13.87 0.31 9.19
CA GLY A 48 -14.18 1.26 10.24
C GLY A 48 -14.75 0.59 11.49
N TYR A 49 -15.65 -0.35 11.29
CA TYR A 49 -16.25 -1.12 12.36
C TYR A 49 -15.22 -1.98 13.09
N PHE A 50 -14.37 -2.67 12.34
CA PHE A 50 -13.28 -3.47 12.90
C PHE A 50 -12.31 -2.59 13.71
N ALA A 51 -11.94 -1.43 13.18
CA ALA A 51 -11.06 -0.49 13.86
C ALA A 51 -11.66 -0.02 15.19
N ALA A 52 -12.95 0.34 15.20
CA ALA A 52 -13.63 0.83 16.39
C ALA A 52 -13.75 -0.25 17.49
N LEU A 53 -14.03 -1.49 17.10
CA LEU A 53 -14.30 -2.56 18.06
C LEU A 53 -13.05 -3.30 18.54
N THR A 54 -12.03 -3.43 17.71
CA THR A 54 -10.86 -4.27 17.98
C THR A 54 -9.59 -3.46 18.17
N VAL A 55 -9.31 -2.54 17.29
CA VAL A 55 -8.01 -1.83 17.25
C VAL A 55 -7.99 -0.68 18.26
N ALA A 56 -9.06 0.09 18.36
CA ALA A 56 -9.12 1.22 19.28
C ALA A 56 -8.94 0.82 20.77
N PRO A 57 -9.58 -0.24 21.27
CA PRO A 57 -9.33 -0.72 22.63
C PRO A 57 -7.88 -1.14 22.87
N VAL A 58 -7.27 -1.86 21.91
CA VAL A 58 -5.88 -2.30 22.00
C VAL A 58 -4.93 -1.10 22.07
N ILE A 59 -5.16 -0.10 21.24
CA ILE A 59 -4.34 1.12 21.22
C ILE A 59 -4.46 1.88 22.53
N ARG A 60 -5.66 1.96 23.12
CA ARG A 60 -5.88 2.60 24.41
C ARG A 60 -5.11 1.89 25.53
N GLU A 61 -5.14 0.57 25.55
CA GLU A 61 -4.40 -0.23 26.55
C GLU A 61 -2.90 -0.03 26.42
N VAL A 62 -2.37 -0.11 25.22
CA VAL A 62 -0.94 0.08 24.94
C VAL A 62 -0.52 1.51 25.30
N GLY A 63 -1.31 2.49 24.96
CA GLY A 63 -1.03 3.88 25.26
C GLY A 63 -1.06 4.18 26.76
N ALA A 64 -2.03 3.66 27.47
CA ALA A 64 -2.10 3.78 28.94
C ALA A 64 -0.89 3.14 29.61
N ALA A 65 -0.41 2.00 29.10
CA ALA A 65 0.79 1.33 29.60
C ALA A 65 2.08 2.15 29.34
N LEU A 66 2.11 2.94 28.26
CA LEU A 66 3.24 3.80 27.90
C LEU A 66 3.13 5.20 28.48
N GLY A 67 2.05 5.54 29.17
CA GLY A 67 1.84 6.87 29.76
C GLY A 67 1.56 7.98 28.73
N LEU A 68 1.05 7.62 27.56
CA LEU A 68 0.73 8.57 26.48
C LEU A 68 -0.72 9.07 26.60
N ASP A 69 -0.98 10.27 26.03
CA ASP A 69 -2.30 10.85 26.03
C ASP A 69 -3.24 10.12 25.06
N VAL A 70 -4.40 9.69 25.56
CA VAL A 70 -5.36 8.87 24.84
C VAL A 70 -5.91 9.56 23.58
N ALA A 71 -6.02 10.88 23.56
CA ALA A 71 -6.53 11.63 22.42
C ALA A 71 -5.57 11.63 21.23
N SER A 72 -4.28 11.83 21.48
CA SER A 72 -3.24 11.78 20.45
C SER A 72 -3.12 10.37 19.86
N GLU A 73 -3.30 9.37 20.69
CA GLU A 73 -3.26 7.97 20.30
C GLU A 73 -4.41 7.56 19.39
N SER A 74 -5.61 8.10 19.63
CA SER A 74 -6.77 7.81 18.78
C SER A 74 -6.55 8.26 17.34
N ALA A 75 -5.95 9.42 17.12
CA ALA A 75 -5.63 9.92 15.78
C ALA A 75 -4.53 9.10 15.10
N LEU A 76 -3.46 8.78 15.83
CA LEU A 76 -2.40 7.90 15.34
C LEU A 76 -2.92 6.50 15.04
N GLY A 77 -3.71 5.95 15.94
CA GLY A 77 -4.31 4.63 15.78
C GLY A 77 -5.22 4.56 14.56
N ALA A 78 -6.09 5.54 14.41
CA ALA A 78 -6.98 5.62 13.25
C ALA A 78 -6.18 5.76 11.95
N GLY A 79 -5.15 6.60 11.94
CA GLY A 79 -4.27 6.75 10.78
C GLY A 79 -3.52 5.47 10.42
N LEU A 80 -3.02 4.75 11.42
CA LEU A 80 -2.35 3.47 11.19
C LEU A 80 -3.30 2.41 10.64
N VAL A 81 -4.51 2.30 11.18
CA VAL A 81 -5.52 1.36 10.69
C VAL A 81 -5.93 1.69 9.26
N MET A 82 -6.17 2.96 8.95
CA MET A 82 -6.45 3.40 7.60
C MET A 82 -5.29 3.10 6.65
N GLY A 83 -4.06 3.29 7.10
CA GLY A 83 -2.86 2.96 6.34
C GLY A 83 -2.83 1.48 5.99
N VAL A 84 -3.02 0.61 6.96
CA VAL A 84 -3.07 -0.84 6.74
C VAL A 84 -4.22 -1.23 5.80
N MET A 85 -5.37 -0.58 5.91
CA MET A 85 -6.51 -0.80 5.03
C MET A 85 -6.22 -0.41 3.57
N ILE A 86 -5.45 0.63 3.36
CA ILE A 86 -5.13 1.16 2.03
C ILE A 86 -3.96 0.41 1.38
N ILE A 87 -3.10 -0.24 2.16
CA ILE A 87 -1.95 -1.01 1.66
C ILE A 87 -2.35 -1.98 0.53
N PRO A 88 -3.38 -2.83 0.65
CA PRO A 88 -3.78 -3.72 -0.43
C PRO A 88 -4.16 -2.99 -1.72
N PHE A 89 -4.83 -1.85 -1.60
CA PHE A 89 -5.24 -1.04 -2.73
C PHE A 89 -4.03 -0.46 -3.47
N VAL A 90 -3.11 0.17 -2.75
CA VAL A 90 -1.86 0.72 -3.32
C VAL A 90 -1.01 -0.39 -3.92
N SER A 91 -0.86 -1.51 -3.23
CA SER A 91 -0.08 -2.66 -3.70
C SER A 91 -0.64 -3.22 -5.01
N SER A 92 -1.94 -3.42 -5.08
CA SER A 92 -2.59 -3.99 -6.27
C SER A 92 -2.49 -3.07 -7.47
N LEU A 93 -2.79 -1.79 -7.31
CA LEU A 93 -2.69 -0.81 -8.40
C LEU A 93 -1.26 -0.62 -8.87
N SER A 94 -0.31 -0.51 -7.94
CA SER A 94 1.11 -0.33 -8.29
C SER A 94 1.67 -1.56 -9.00
N ASP A 95 1.30 -2.76 -8.57
CA ASP A 95 1.68 -4.00 -9.25
C ASP A 95 1.16 -4.03 -10.68
N ASP A 96 -0.09 -3.66 -10.91
CA ASP A 96 -0.68 -3.60 -12.25
C ASP A 96 0.08 -2.61 -13.15
N VAL A 97 0.41 -1.43 -12.63
CA VAL A 97 1.15 -0.41 -13.37
C VAL A 97 2.58 -0.86 -13.68
N ILE A 98 3.27 -1.47 -12.72
CA ILE A 98 4.63 -1.97 -12.90
C ILE A 98 4.64 -3.07 -13.97
N ASN A 99 3.67 -3.98 -13.97
CA ASN A 99 3.57 -5.03 -14.97
C ASN A 99 3.19 -4.52 -16.35
N ALA A 100 2.58 -3.34 -16.44
CA ALA A 100 2.24 -2.71 -17.71
C ALA A 100 3.45 -2.10 -18.43
N VAL A 101 4.61 -1.95 -17.76
CA VAL A 101 5.83 -1.47 -18.38
C VAL A 101 6.24 -2.43 -19.52
N PRO A 102 6.50 -1.93 -20.75
CA PRO A 102 6.83 -2.78 -21.88
C PRO A 102 8.02 -3.69 -21.61
N ARG A 103 7.90 -4.94 -22.03
CA ARG A 103 8.97 -5.93 -21.85
C ARG A 103 10.26 -5.52 -22.59
N ALA A 104 10.14 -4.84 -23.72
CA ALA A 104 11.27 -4.35 -24.49
C ALA A 104 12.16 -3.40 -23.67
N MET A 105 11.58 -2.55 -22.83
CA MET A 105 12.34 -1.66 -21.94
C MET A 105 13.14 -2.45 -20.90
N ARG A 106 12.55 -3.50 -20.32
CA ARG A 106 13.22 -4.38 -19.36
C ARG A 106 14.36 -5.14 -20.00
N GLU A 107 14.10 -5.75 -21.15
CA GLU A 107 15.09 -6.51 -21.91
C GLU A 107 16.23 -5.63 -22.39
N GLY A 108 15.94 -4.41 -22.82
CA GLY A 108 16.96 -3.43 -23.20
C GLY A 108 17.90 -3.10 -22.05
N SER A 109 17.36 -2.89 -20.84
CA SER A 109 18.16 -2.65 -19.65
C SER A 109 19.04 -3.84 -19.29
N TYR A 110 18.50 -5.05 -19.31
CA TYR A 110 19.27 -6.27 -19.06
C TYR A 110 20.33 -6.50 -20.13
N GLY A 111 20.01 -6.17 -21.39
CA GLY A 111 20.96 -6.26 -22.50
C GLY A 111 22.16 -5.34 -22.35
N LEU A 112 22.01 -4.21 -21.63
CA LEU A 112 23.11 -3.28 -21.31
C LEU A 112 23.91 -3.70 -20.07
N GLY A 113 23.57 -4.84 -19.45
CA GLY A 113 24.28 -5.38 -18.30
C GLY A 113 23.77 -4.92 -16.96
N ASP A 114 22.61 -4.26 -16.89
CA ASP A 114 22.02 -3.83 -15.64
C ASP A 114 21.57 -5.02 -14.80
N THR A 115 21.72 -4.88 -13.47
CA THR A 115 21.17 -5.84 -12.52
C THR A 115 19.65 -5.64 -12.43
N LYS A 116 18.96 -6.60 -11.81
CA LYS A 116 17.51 -6.49 -11.56
C LYS A 116 17.14 -5.23 -10.76
N SER A 117 17.90 -4.94 -9.73
CA SER A 117 17.71 -3.74 -8.91
C SER A 117 17.94 -2.46 -9.70
N GLU A 118 18.96 -2.40 -10.54
CA GLU A 118 19.25 -1.25 -11.40
C GLU A 118 18.14 -1.04 -12.44
N THR A 119 17.65 -2.11 -13.05
CA THR A 119 16.54 -2.07 -14.00
C THR A 119 15.27 -1.52 -13.34
N ILE A 120 14.97 -1.97 -12.12
CA ILE A 120 13.82 -1.48 -11.37
C ILE A 120 13.94 0.03 -11.12
N LYS A 121 15.08 0.48 -10.62
CA LYS A 121 15.30 1.88 -10.23
C LYS A 121 15.37 2.82 -11.42
N ARG A 122 16.00 2.40 -12.52
CA ARG A 122 16.33 3.28 -13.65
C ARG A 122 15.34 3.21 -14.79
N VAL A 123 14.67 2.10 -14.98
CA VAL A 123 13.78 1.87 -16.13
C VAL A 123 12.34 1.68 -15.68
N ILE A 124 12.08 0.73 -14.83
CA ILE A 124 10.71 0.31 -14.49
C ILE A 124 9.99 1.37 -13.65
N LEU A 125 10.58 1.83 -12.57
CA LEU A 125 9.95 2.83 -11.70
C LEU A 125 9.73 4.17 -12.41
N PRO A 126 10.73 4.74 -13.16
CA PRO A 126 10.47 5.95 -13.93
C PRO A 126 9.38 5.80 -14.97
N ALA A 127 9.32 4.67 -15.67
CA ALA A 127 8.27 4.40 -16.66
C ALA A 127 6.90 4.21 -16.05
N ALA A 128 6.82 3.61 -14.85
CA ALA A 128 5.58 3.36 -14.12
C ALA A 128 5.12 4.56 -13.29
N LEU A 129 5.97 5.56 -13.08
CA LEU A 129 5.72 6.66 -12.15
C LEU A 129 4.40 7.40 -12.41
N PRO A 130 4.01 7.77 -13.64
CA PRO A 130 2.72 8.41 -13.87
C PRO A 130 1.53 7.58 -13.38
N GLY A 131 1.55 6.27 -13.62
CA GLY A 131 0.51 5.35 -13.14
C GLY A 131 0.52 5.18 -11.63
N ILE A 132 1.71 5.14 -11.01
CA ILE A 132 1.86 5.07 -9.56
C ILE A 132 1.30 6.33 -8.90
N VAL A 133 1.61 7.51 -9.44
CA VAL A 133 1.07 8.79 -8.96
C VAL A 133 -0.46 8.80 -9.08
N GLY A 134 -1.01 8.32 -10.20
CA GLY A 134 -2.46 8.15 -10.35
C GLY A 134 -3.07 7.24 -9.31
N GLY A 135 -2.42 6.10 -9.03
CA GLY A 135 -2.83 5.17 -7.98
C GLY A 135 -2.79 5.78 -6.59
N VAL A 136 -1.76 6.55 -6.27
CA VAL A 136 -1.63 7.28 -5.00
C VAL A 136 -2.74 8.32 -4.85
N LEU A 137 -3.08 9.05 -5.92
CA LEU A 137 -4.19 10.00 -5.90
C LEU A 137 -5.53 9.31 -5.63
N LEU A 138 -5.76 8.15 -6.22
CA LEU A 138 -6.95 7.35 -5.93
C LEU A 138 -6.97 6.87 -4.47
N ALA A 139 -5.84 6.43 -3.95
CA ALA A 139 -5.71 6.02 -2.55
C ALA A 139 -5.96 7.20 -1.61
N ALA A 140 -5.46 8.39 -1.93
CA ALA A 140 -5.71 9.61 -1.17
C ALA A 140 -7.19 9.96 -1.15
N SER A 141 -7.87 9.87 -2.29
CA SER A 141 -9.31 10.08 -2.40
C SER A 141 -10.09 9.12 -1.50
N ARG A 142 -9.69 7.84 -1.49
CA ARG A 142 -10.31 6.81 -0.64
C ARG A 142 -10.09 7.10 0.85
N ALA A 143 -8.88 7.52 1.23
CA ALA A 143 -8.56 7.86 2.61
C ALA A 143 -9.37 9.07 3.11
N ILE A 144 -9.53 10.09 2.29
CA ILE A 144 -10.38 11.26 2.59
C ILE A 144 -11.84 10.83 2.76
N GLY A 145 -12.34 9.98 1.86
CA GLY A 145 -13.70 9.48 1.96
C GLY A 145 -13.97 8.72 3.26
N VAL A 146 -13.00 7.96 3.74
CA VAL A 146 -13.11 7.24 5.03
C VAL A 146 -13.05 8.19 6.22
N SER A 147 -12.21 9.22 6.16
CA SER A 147 -12.07 10.16 7.28
C SER A 147 -13.29 11.07 7.44
N ASP A 148 -14.09 11.27 6.38
CA ASP A 148 -15.30 12.08 6.41
C ASP A 148 -16.55 11.31 6.82
N SER A 149 -16.48 10.00 6.92
CA SER A 149 -17.57 9.12 7.35
C SER A 149 -17.40 8.67 8.80
#